data_8956fc237ed227984a504f4c556965d9
#
_entry.id   8956fc237ed227984a504f4c556965d9
#
_cell.length_a   1.000
_cell.length_b   1.000
_cell.length_c   1.000
_cell.angle_alpha   90.00
_cell.angle_beta   90.00
_cell.angle_gamma   90.00
#
_symmetry.space_group_name_H-M   'P 1'
#
loop_
_entity.id
_entity.type
_entity.pdbx_description
1 polymer ?
#
loop_
_entity_poly.entity_id
_entity_poly.type
_entity_poly.pdbx_seq_one_letter_code
_entity_poly.pdbx_strand_id
1 'polypeptide(L)'
;MKKITYIYGEVKKEQHNYPEAIKELRETLEEEQPELEQYLIELWDNQQREITAQQYIEMVKKGKATKEIEKQLLQSTSIFVLGKMLDKKQSAMEKGAEKIVKKITERQSSFSFDIKYHETKKWIEKSCAEQIVHLTKTQKEAIKLVIDRAERLGITTEGTADLLKPLIGLHKGQVKANVNYYNSIKQNLLENHPKMKEQAAEKKVLEKAKQYAKNQKEYRAMTIARTELAGAYNAGEFYSMKQAQKDGLMGKVKKYVITAGDGRVCKGCREVEGQETDQYDYFKTQWGEFLFPPFHTSCRCAVEYEEISETLEAPEINDPKIKASYDEFTQILQESEDNEFNKNMKFLHQTTEYQLDKTLDVAFAYDRNLDLIKYNPNVRNYEFYDMNYVQAHELSHRMDELLYRSWENEKFIKAVENTSKIIYNYEKEIKEWFSIKDGKYFDDIGLSDIFSALSRGDMNNILNGKHEKGYWKKVENVYKEIFANLSAIDVLNCESKLECKGILKEIYIAYKELVI
;
A
#
# COMPACT_ATOMS: atom_id res chain seq x y z
N MET A 1 24.97 -2.72 -48.88
CA MET A 1 24.65 -2.07 -47.59
C MET A 1 23.14 -1.91 -47.46
N LYS A 2 22.49 -2.68 -46.55
CA LYS A 2 21.06 -2.48 -46.29
C LYS A 2 20.91 -1.26 -45.38
N LYS A 3 20.33 -0.18 -45.90
CA LYS A 3 19.87 0.95 -45.09
C LYS A 3 18.81 0.47 -44.13
N ILE A 4 19.09 0.44 -42.84
CA ILE A 4 18.06 0.33 -41.82
C ILE A 4 17.51 1.76 -41.64
N THR A 5 16.48 2.07 -42.41
CA THR A 5 15.68 3.27 -42.21
C THR A 5 14.65 2.90 -41.16
N TYR A 6 14.78 3.44 -39.96
CA TYR A 6 13.67 3.42 -39.00
C TYR A 6 12.58 4.35 -39.56
N ILE A 7 11.63 3.75 -40.23
CA ILE A 7 10.41 4.43 -40.64
C ILE A 7 9.58 4.55 -39.35
N TYR A 8 9.51 5.75 -38.79
CA TYR A 8 8.40 6.13 -37.95
C TYR A 8 7.17 6.24 -38.85
N GLY A 9 6.61 5.10 -39.23
CA GLY A 9 5.30 5.05 -39.83
C GLY A 9 4.30 5.47 -38.78
N GLU A 10 3.44 6.42 -39.10
CA GLU A 10 2.18 6.62 -38.40
C GLU A 10 1.51 5.26 -38.30
N VAL A 11 1.58 4.64 -37.14
CA VAL A 11 0.81 3.43 -36.86
C VAL A 11 -0.63 3.89 -36.89
N LYS A 12 -1.36 3.54 -37.97
CA LYS A 12 -2.82 3.64 -37.98
C LYS A 12 -3.28 3.05 -36.67
N LYS A 13 -3.94 3.85 -35.82
CA LYS A 13 -4.61 3.38 -34.60
C LYS A 13 -5.67 2.37 -35.05
N GLU A 14 -5.30 1.09 -35.18
CA GLU A 14 -6.30 0.04 -35.14
C GLU A 14 -7.05 0.23 -33.83
N GLN A 15 -8.35 0.36 -33.92
CA GLN A 15 -9.22 0.42 -32.74
C GLN A 15 -9.24 -0.98 -32.11
N HIS A 16 -8.17 -1.28 -31.38
CA HIS A 16 -8.12 -2.49 -30.58
C HIS A 16 -9.02 -2.27 -29.36
N ASN A 17 -9.98 -3.16 -29.14
CA ASN A 17 -10.84 -3.08 -27.96
C ASN A 17 -10.06 -3.61 -26.76
N TYR A 18 -9.41 -2.72 -26.04
CA TYR A 18 -8.65 -3.07 -24.83
C TYR A 18 -9.59 -3.40 -23.68
N PRO A 19 -9.21 -4.35 -22.79
CA PRO A 19 -9.86 -4.52 -21.49
C PRO A 19 -9.90 -3.21 -20.71
N GLU A 20 -10.94 -2.99 -19.90
CA GLU A 20 -11.15 -1.72 -19.20
C GLU A 20 -9.95 -1.33 -18.33
N ALA A 21 -9.42 -2.26 -17.53
CA ALA A 21 -8.21 -2.05 -16.71
C ALA A 21 -7.00 -1.55 -17.53
N ILE A 22 -6.89 -1.98 -18.80
CA ILE A 22 -5.82 -1.52 -19.70
C ILE A 22 -6.13 -0.14 -20.29
N LYS A 23 -7.40 0.20 -20.51
CA LYS A 23 -7.79 1.54 -21.01
C LYS A 23 -7.47 2.59 -19.96
N GLU A 24 -7.88 2.39 -18.71
CA GLU A 24 -7.65 3.30 -17.60
C GLU A 24 -6.15 3.50 -17.33
N LEU A 25 -5.36 2.41 -17.31
CA LEU A 25 -3.90 2.51 -17.20
C LEU A 25 -3.31 3.32 -18.38
N ARG A 26 -3.78 3.10 -19.59
CA ARG A 26 -3.28 3.84 -20.77
C ARG A 26 -3.62 5.31 -20.72
N GLU A 27 -4.83 5.68 -20.33
CA GLU A 27 -5.25 7.07 -20.14
C GLU A 27 -4.36 7.77 -19.14
N THR A 28 -4.10 7.13 -18.00
CA THR A 28 -3.16 7.62 -16.98
C THR A 28 -1.76 7.83 -17.55
N LEU A 29 -1.26 6.88 -18.35
CA LEU A 29 0.06 7.00 -18.97
C LEU A 29 0.07 8.08 -20.06
N GLU A 30 -0.96 8.21 -20.88
CA GLU A 30 -1.07 9.24 -21.93
C GLU A 30 -1.07 10.65 -21.33
N GLU A 31 -1.62 10.81 -20.13
CA GLU A 31 -1.67 12.10 -19.42
C GLU A 31 -0.36 12.42 -18.67
N GLU A 32 0.16 11.49 -17.88
CA GLU A 32 1.26 11.75 -16.94
C GLU A 32 2.66 11.51 -17.51
N GLN A 33 2.79 10.58 -18.46
CA GLN A 33 4.09 10.15 -19.00
C GLN A 33 4.85 11.27 -19.73
N PRO A 34 4.23 12.09 -20.60
CA PRO A 34 4.98 13.11 -21.35
C PRO A 34 5.69 14.12 -20.46
N GLU A 35 5.07 14.55 -19.39
CA GLU A 35 5.66 15.52 -18.46
C GLU A 35 6.81 14.90 -17.66
N LEU A 36 6.66 13.65 -17.18
CA LEU A 36 7.74 12.96 -16.48
C LEU A 36 8.92 12.65 -17.39
N GLU A 37 8.68 12.34 -18.68
CA GLU A 37 9.74 12.21 -19.70
C GLU A 37 10.54 13.51 -19.83
N GLN A 38 9.84 14.63 -19.96
CA GLN A 38 10.46 15.95 -20.07
C GLN A 38 11.30 16.26 -18.82
N TYR A 39 10.80 16.00 -17.64
CA TYR A 39 11.53 16.21 -16.38
C TYR A 39 12.80 15.36 -16.27
N LEU A 40 12.77 14.11 -16.76
CA LEU A 40 13.95 13.25 -16.81
C LEU A 40 15.02 13.80 -17.77
N ILE A 41 14.61 14.29 -18.94
CA ILE A 41 15.52 14.91 -19.91
C ILE A 41 16.14 16.15 -19.32
N GLU A 42 15.34 17.02 -18.68
CA GLU A 42 15.82 18.23 -18.00
C GLU A 42 16.83 17.92 -16.89
N LEU A 43 16.57 16.88 -16.09
CA LEU A 43 17.51 16.42 -15.06
C LEU A 43 18.88 16.13 -15.68
N TRP A 44 18.92 15.30 -16.72
CA TRP A 44 20.18 14.90 -17.34
C TRP A 44 20.87 16.03 -18.09
N ASP A 45 20.13 16.92 -18.71
CA ASP A 45 20.70 18.09 -19.39
C ASP A 45 21.25 19.11 -18.39
N ASN A 46 20.60 19.25 -17.21
CA ASN A 46 21.13 20.05 -16.11
C ASN A 46 22.40 19.42 -15.55
N GLN A 47 22.40 18.14 -15.24
CA GLN A 47 23.60 17.41 -14.80
C GLN A 47 24.76 17.56 -15.81
N GLN A 48 24.45 17.45 -17.10
CA GLN A 48 25.46 17.65 -18.15
C GLN A 48 26.04 19.06 -18.18
N ARG A 49 25.22 20.10 -17.94
CA ARG A 49 25.63 21.52 -17.94
C ARG A 49 26.42 21.91 -16.70
N GLU A 50 26.06 21.35 -15.56
CA GLU A 50 26.72 21.65 -14.29
C GLU A 50 28.11 21.04 -14.16
N ILE A 51 28.42 19.97 -14.88
CA ILE A 51 29.76 19.37 -14.91
C ILE A 51 30.64 20.21 -15.82
N THR A 52 31.69 20.83 -15.25
CA THR A 52 32.64 21.67 -15.98
C THR A 52 33.55 20.88 -16.91
N ALA A 53 34.13 21.54 -17.93
CA ALA A 53 35.07 20.90 -18.83
C ALA A 53 36.27 20.29 -18.08
N GLN A 54 36.78 20.97 -17.05
CA GLN A 54 37.87 20.47 -16.22
C GLN A 54 37.48 19.20 -15.45
N GLN A 55 36.26 19.13 -14.94
CA GLN A 55 35.77 17.94 -14.24
C GLN A 55 35.58 16.73 -15.18
N TYR A 56 35.16 16.96 -16.44
CA TYR A 56 35.13 15.90 -17.46
C TYR A 56 36.54 15.35 -17.72
N ILE A 57 37.53 16.22 -17.90
CA ILE A 57 38.94 15.83 -18.09
C ILE A 57 39.46 15.05 -16.87
N GLU A 58 39.11 15.50 -15.67
CA GLU A 58 39.53 14.81 -14.43
C GLU A 58 38.92 13.42 -14.32
N MET A 59 37.65 13.24 -14.66
CA MET A 59 37.01 11.91 -14.70
C MET A 59 37.74 10.96 -15.67
N VAL A 60 38.11 11.49 -16.86
CA VAL A 60 38.84 10.69 -17.86
C VAL A 60 40.21 10.28 -17.30
N LYS A 61 40.96 11.21 -16.70
CA LYS A 61 42.27 10.92 -16.08
C LYS A 61 42.17 9.91 -14.93
N LYS A 62 41.08 9.93 -14.18
CA LYS A 62 40.85 8.98 -13.07
C LYS A 62 40.21 7.66 -13.49
N GLY A 63 39.81 7.51 -14.74
CA GLY A 63 39.13 6.31 -15.26
C GLY A 63 37.70 6.11 -14.72
N LYS A 64 37.12 7.07 -14.01
CA LYS A 64 35.78 6.97 -13.38
C LYS A 64 35.25 8.34 -12.94
N ALA A 65 33.99 8.38 -12.54
CA ALA A 65 33.42 9.54 -11.86
C ALA A 65 34.22 9.87 -10.57
N THR A 66 34.48 11.16 -10.34
CA THR A 66 35.10 11.60 -9.08
C THR A 66 34.07 11.57 -7.94
N LYS A 67 34.54 11.55 -6.68
CA LYS A 67 33.61 11.60 -5.52
C LYS A 67 32.72 12.84 -5.52
N GLU A 68 33.24 13.96 -6.01
CA GLU A 68 32.50 15.20 -6.15
C GLU A 68 31.36 15.06 -7.16
N ILE A 69 31.66 14.54 -8.35
CA ILE A 69 30.66 14.27 -9.39
C ILE A 69 29.63 13.21 -8.91
N GLU A 70 30.07 12.15 -8.23
CA GLU A 70 29.16 11.17 -7.65
C GLU A 70 28.17 11.82 -6.67
N LYS A 71 28.65 12.72 -5.80
CA LYS A 71 27.81 13.46 -4.86
C LYS A 71 26.84 14.41 -5.59
N GLN A 72 27.30 15.12 -6.60
CA GLN A 72 26.48 16.02 -7.41
C GLN A 72 25.37 15.28 -8.16
N LEU A 73 25.68 14.15 -8.79
CA LEU A 73 24.70 13.29 -9.47
C LEU A 73 23.68 12.70 -8.48
N LEU A 74 24.14 12.27 -7.31
CA LEU A 74 23.24 11.75 -6.27
C LEU A 74 22.29 12.85 -5.77
N GLN A 75 22.81 14.02 -5.47
CA GLN A 75 22.02 15.15 -4.94
C GLN A 75 20.95 15.61 -5.94
N SER A 76 21.33 15.87 -7.21
CA SER A 76 20.39 16.29 -8.23
C SER A 76 19.33 15.22 -8.54
N THR A 77 19.73 13.93 -8.57
CA THR A 77 18.80 12.82 -8.75
C THR A 77 17.84 12.71 -7.56
N SER A 78 18.33 12.88 -6.33
CA SER A 78 17.48 12.83 -5.13
C SER A 78 16.44 13.95 -5.13
N ILE A 79 16.85 15.18 -5.44
CA ILE A 79 15.92 16.33 -5.55
C ILE A 79 14.85 16.06 -6.60
N PHE A 80 15.23 15.51 -7.75
CA PHE A 80 14.31 15.19 -8.83
C PHE A 80 13.31 14.09 -8.41
N VAL A 81 13.80 12.99 -7.83
CA VAL A 81 12.94 11.84 -7.47
C VAL A 81 12.00 12.19 -6.33
N LEU A 82 12.48 12.89 -5.30
CA LEU A 82 11.66 13.30 -4.14
C LEU A 82 10.75 14.52 -4.40
N GLY A 83 10.91 15.18 -5.52
CA GLY A 83 10.01 16.22 -6.01
C GLY A 83 9.19 15.70 -7.20
N LYS A 84 9.58 16.11 -8.40
CA LYS A 84 8.81 15.91 -9.65
C LYS A 84 8.37 14.47 -9.93
N MET A 85 9.25 13.48 -9.70
CA MET A 85 8.88 12.07 -9.92
C MET A 85 7.90 11.58 -8.86
N LEU A 86 8.08 11.96 -7.61
CA LEU A 86 7.16 11.61 -6.51
C LEU A 86 5.76 12.16 -6.80
N ASP A 87 5.64 13.43 -7.18
CA ASP A 87 4.35 14.06 -7.49
C ASP A 87 3.61 13.28 -8.59
N LYS A 88 4.31 12.91 -9.66
CA LYS A 88 3.74 12.13 -10.75
C LYS A 88 3.36 10.70 -10.35
N LYS A 89 4.16 10.06 -9.50
CA LYS A 89 3.83 8.75 -8.94
C LYS A 89 2.60 8.79 -8.04
N GLN A 90 2.47 9.84 -7.23
CA GLN A 90 1.30 10.04 -6.39
C GLN A 90 0.03 10.23 -7.24
N SER A 91 0.08 11.09 -8.26
CA SER A 91 -1.03 11.28 -9.20
C SER A 91 -1.44 9.97 -9.88
N ALA A 92 -0.48 9.20 -10.40
CA ALA A 92 -0.78 7.91 -11.03
C ALA A 92 -1.35 6.88 -10.02
N MET A 93 -0.90 6.93 -8.78
CA MET A 93 -1.39 6.07 -7.71
C MET A 93 -2.83 6.40 -7.32
N GLU A 94 -3.17 7.69 -7.20
CA GLU A 94 -4.53 8.15 -6.95
C GLU A 94 -5.48 7.71 -8.08
N LYS A 95 -5.08 7.84 -9.34
CA LYS A 95 -5.85 7.36 -10.49
C LYS A 95 -6.05 5.84 -10.48
N GLY A 96 -5.04 5.07 -10.11
CA GLY A 96 -5.18 3.63 -9.93
C GLY A 96 -6.16 3.27 -8.81
N ALA A 97 -6.16 4.05 -7.73
CA ALA A 97 -7.06 3.86 -6.61
C ALA A 97 -8.53 4.17 -6.95
N GLU A 98 -8.79 5.11 -7.86
CA GLU A 98 -10.15 5.52 -8.27
C GLU A 98 -11.02 4.35 -8.69
N LYS A 99 -10.45 3.31 -9.29
CA LYS A 99 -11.18 2.10 -9.71
C LYS A 99 -11.83 1.38 -8.52
N ILE A 100 -11.11 1.22 -7.42
CA ILE A 100 -11.64 0.62 -6.19
C ILE A 100 -12.62 1.56 -5.51
N VAL A 101 -12.29 2.86 -5.42
CA VAL A 101 -13.17 3.90 -4.88
C VAL A 101 -14.52 3.88 -5.60
N LYS A 102 -14.51 3.83 -6.93
CA LYS A 102 -15.72 3.77 -7.76
C LYS A 102 -16.55 2.51 -7.48
N LYS A 103 -15.91 1.33 -7.42
CA LYS A 103 -16.60 0.06 -7.08
C LYS A 103 -17.35 0.14 -5.75
N ILE A 104 -16.75 0.77 -4.74
CA ILE A 104 -17.35 0.90 -3.41
C ILE A 104 -18.46 1.95 -3.40
N THR A 105 -18.23 3.10 -4.04
CA THR A 105 -19.22 4.19 -4.10
C THR A 105 -20.48 3.78 -4.86
N GLU A 106 -20.35 2.96 -5.92
CA GLU A 106 -21.51 2.39 -6.65
C GLU A 106 -22.39 1.50 -5.76
N ARG A 107 -21.87 1.02 -4.63
CA ARG A 107 -22.60 0.25 -3.61
C ARG A 107 -23.19 1.13 -2.50
N GLN A 108 -23.26 2.44 -2.73
CA GLN A 108 -23.78 3.46 -1.79
C GLN A 108 -22.97 3.61 -0.49
N SER A 109 -21.71 3.16 -0.46
CA SER A 109 -20.78 3.34 0.66
C SER A 109 -19.80 4.49 0.36
N SER A 110 -19.44 5.28 1.36
CA SER A 110 -18.43 6.32 1.21
C SER A 110 -17.04 5.74 1.47
N PHE A 111 -16.14 5.90 0.52
CA PHE A 111 -14.74 5.49 0.65
C PHE A 111 -13.84 6.48 -0.08
N SER A 112 -12.72 6.83 0.53
CA SER A 112 -11.68 7.62 -0.11
C SER A 112 -10.31 6.99 0.15
N PHE A 113 -9.50 6.90 -0.90
CA PHE A 113 -8.15 6.41 -0.78
C PHE A 113 -7.25 7.41 -0.03
N ASP A 114 -6.60 6.96 1.04
CA ASP A 114 -5.62 7.76 1.77
C ASP A 114 -4.19 7.40 1.33
N ILE A 115 -3.61 8.27 0.50
CA ILE A 115 -2.21 8.11 0.04
C ILE A 115 -1.19 8.23 1.18
N LYS A 116 -1.55 8.84 2.31
CA LYS A 116 -0.71 8.99 3.51
C LYS A 116 -0.79 7.79 4.44
N TYR A 117 -1.67 6.82 4.14
CA TYR A 117 -1.76 5.60 4.91
C TYR A 117 -0.39 4.92 5.03
N HIS A 118 -0.07 4.43 6.21
CA HIS A 118 1.29 3.96 6.57
C HIS A 118 1.93 3.02 5.55
N GLU A 119 1.20 2.03 5.05
CA GLU A 119 1.74 1.05 4.11
C GLU A 119 1.94 1.64 2.71
N THR A 120 1.00 2.47 2.26
CA THR A 120 1.09 3.22 1.01
C THR A 120 2.31 4.13 1.02
N LYS A 121 2.46 4.92 2.07
CA LYS A 121 3.61 5.80 2.28
C LYS A 121 4.93 5.03 2.29
N LYS A 122 5.00 3.91 2.99
CA LYS A 122 6.19 3.05 3.05
C LYS A 122 6.58 2.51 1.67
N TRP A 123 5.59 2.11 0.86
CA TRP A 123 5.86 1.68 -0.51
C TRP A 123 6.41 2.81 -1.37
N ILE A 124 5.81 4.00 -1.30
CA ILE A 124 6.26 5.19 -2.05
C ILE A 124 7.71 5.53 -1.68
N GLU A 125 8.02 5.62 -0.38
CA GLU A 125 9.36 5.93 0.12
C GLU A 125 10.39 4.90 -0.37
N LYS A 126 10.08 3.62 -0.27
CA LYS A 126 10.93 2.53 -0.76
C LYS A 126 11.15 2.64 -2.27
N SER A 127 10.10 2.81 -3.05
CA SER A 127 10.17 2.93 -4.50
C SER A 127 11.00 4.14 -4.94
N CYS A 128 10.87 5.30 -4.28
CA CYS A 128 11.70 6.47 -4.56
C CYS A 128 13.17 6.24 -4.20
N ALA A 129 13.46 5.62 -3.05
CA ALA A 129 14.82 5.30 -2.64
C ALA A 129 15.52 4.35 -3.63
N GLU A 130 14.82 3.32 -4.09
CA GLU A 130 15.33 2.40 -5.11
C GLU A 130 15.64 3.11 -6.42
N GLN A 131 14.80 4.06 -6.86
CA GLN A 131 15.03 4.84 -8.07
C GLN A 131 16.25 5.77 -7.96
N ILE A 132 16.43 6.44 -6.83
CA ILE A 132 17.63 7.26 -6.60
C ILE A 132 18.89 6.43 -6.75
N VAL A 133 18.93 5.27 -6.11
CA VAL A 133 20.07 4.34 -6.19
C VAL A 133 20.28 3.85 -7.62
N HIS A 134 19.21 3.41 -8.29
CA HIS A 134 19.27 2.86 -9.65
C HIS A 134 19.77 3.89 -10.65
N LEU A 135 19.20 5.10 -10.68
CA LEU A 135 19.58 6.15 -11.61
C LEU A 135 21.03 6.59 -11.39
N THR A 136 21.45 6.80 -10.15
CA THR A 136 22.82 7.21 -9.82
C THR A 136 23.83 6.10 -10.17
N LYS A 137 23.57 4.86 -9.80
CA LYS A 137 24.45 3.73 -10.08
C LYS A 137 24.64 3.52 -11.58
N THR A 138 23.56 3.53 -12.36
CA THR A 138 23.62 3.30 -13.80
C THR A 138 24.41 4.38 -14.54
N GLN A 139 24.33 5.64 -14.09
CA GLN A 139 25.15 6.73 -14.64
C GLN A 139 26.64 6.57 -14.32
N LYS A 140 26.99 6.23 -13.08
CA LYS A 140 28.39 5.98 -12.69
C LYS A 140 29.01 4.83 -13.50
N GLU A 141 28.29 3.75 -13.70
CA GLU A 141 28.72 2.62 -14.53
C GLU A 141 28.87 3.00 -16.00
N ALA A 142 27.99 3.86 -16.51
CA ALA A 142 28.05 4.37 -17.86
C ALA A 142 29.29 5.24 -18.08
N ILE A 143 29.56 6.19 -17.18
CA ILE A 143 30.76 7.04 -17.20
C ILE A 143 32.03 6.17 -17.28
N LYS A 144 32.16 5.21 -16.39
CA LYS A 144 33.31 4.28 -16.40
C LYS A 144 33.46 3.56 -17.73
N LEU A 145 32.37 3.03 -18.28
CA LEU A 145 32.38 2.30 -19.54
C LEU A 145 32.81 3.18 -20.74
N VAL A 146 32.39 4.45 -20.80
CA VAL A 146 32.83 5.38 -21.85
C VAL A 146 34.35 5.53 -21.80
N ILE A 147 34.89 5.82 -20.63
CA ILE A 147 36.32 6.05 -20.43
C ILE A 147 37.12 4.80 -20.80
N ASP A 148 36.77 3.62 -20.28
CA ASP A 148 37.43 2.34 -20.57
C ASP A 148 37.44 2.02 -22.08
N ARG A 149 36.35 2.36 -22.79
CA ARG A 149 36.24 2.11 -24.24
C ARG A 149 36.99 3.13 -25.08
N ALA A 150 36.91 4.41 -24.72
CA ALA A 150 37.60 5.45 -25.41
C ALA A 150 39.13 5.27 -25.33
N GLU A 151 39.64 4.83 -24.17
CA GLU A 151 41.04 4.46 -23.98
C GLU A 151 41.48 3.32 -24.93
N ARG A 152 40.68 2.26 -25.02
CA ARG A 152 40.96 1.12 -25.94
C ARG A 152 40.90 1.52 -27.42
N LEU A 153 40.18 2.57 -27.76
CA LEU A 153 40.08 3.13 -29.13
C LEU A 153 41.16 4.18 -29.41
N GLY A 154 42.03 4.49 -28.45
CA GLY A 154 43.07 5.50 -28.58
C GLY A 154 42.54 6.93 -28.70
N ILE A 155 41.33 7.18 -28.17
CA ILE A 155 40.73 8.53 -28.17
C ILE A 155 41.48 9.38 -27.12
N THR A 156 41.85 10.63 -27.49
CA THR A 156 42.52 11.56 -26.56
C THR A 156 41.68 11.85 -25.32
N THR A 157 42.31 12.33 -24.25
CA THR A 157 41.62 12.75 -23.03
C THR A 157 40.52 13.78 -23.30
N GLU A 158 40.81 14.78 -24.12
CA GLU A 158 39.87 15.83 -24.54
C GLU A 158 38.76 15.26 -25.40
N GLY A 159 39.07 14.42 -26.38
CA GLY A 159 38.07 13.72 -27.22
C GLY A 159 37.16 12.81 -26.41
N THR A 160 37.71 12.14 -25.39
CA THR A 160 36.94 11.30 -24.46
C THR A 160 36.00 12.16 -23.59
N ALA A 161 36.47 13.31 -23.09
CA ALA A 161 35.66 14.27 -22.35
C ALA A 161 34.49 14.81 -23.20
N ASP A 162 34.74 15.17 -24.45
CA ASP A 162 33.72 15.60 -25.39
C ASP A 162 32.71 14.51 -25.76
N LEU A 163 33.17 13.26 -25.87
CA LEU A 163 32.31 12.10 -26.11
C LEU A 163 31.48 11.77 -24.87
N LEU A 164 32.04 11.91 -23.66
CA LEU A 164 31.35 11.60 -22.40
C LEU A 164 30.20 12.54 -22.10
N LYS A 165 30.40 13.83 -22.40
CA LYS A 165 29.45 14.92 -22.10
C LYS A 165 28.01 14.63 -22.56
N PRO A 166 27.70 14.28 -23.83
CA PRO A 166 26.35 13.99 -24.27
C PRO A 166 25.77 12.66 -23.72
N LEU A 167 26.61 11.82 -23.12
CA LEU A 167 26.22 10.48 -22.62
C LEU A 167 25.77 10.50 -21.15
N ILE A 168 25.86 11.64 -20.46
CA ILE A 168 25.27 11.83 -19.13
C ILE A 168 23.77 11.54 -19.24
N GLY A 169 23.25 10.73 -18.33
CA GLY A 169 21.86 10.28 -18.36
C GLY A 169 21.62 8.96 -19.09
N LEU A 170 22.62 8.40 -19.79
CA LEU A 170 22.48 7.09 -20.44
C LEU A 170 22.91 5.93 -19.52
N HIS A 171 22.39 4.74 -19.77
CA HIS A 171 22.85 3.52 -19.11
C HIS A 171 23.91 2.79 -19.95
N LYS A 172 24.56 1.80 -19.34
CA LYS A 172 25.67 1.02 -19.91
C LYS A 172 25.45 0.49 -21.34
N GLY A 173 24.25 -0.07 -21.61
CA GLY A 173 23.91 -0.61 -22.93
C GLY A 173 23.84 0.49 -24.01
N GLN A 174 23.24 1.61 -23.68
CA GLN A 174 23.11 2.77 -24.60
C GLN A 174 24.47 3.43 -24.84
N VAL A 175 25.27 3.58 -23.81
CA VAL A 175 26.64 4.08 -23.92
C VAL A 175 27.48 3.18 -24.82
N LYS A 176 27.41 1.85 -24.62
CA LYS A 176 28.09 0.87 -25.48
C LYS A 176 27.69 1.05 -26.96
N ALA A 177 26.41 1.20 -27.21
CA ALA A 177 25.91 1.42 -28.58
C ALA A 177 26.40 2.75 -29.16
N ASN A 178 26.41 3.83 -28.34
CA ASN A 178 26.86 5.16 -28.78
C ASN A 178 28.36 5.19 -29.12
N VAL A 179 29.21 4.61 -28.29
CA VAL A 179 30.65 4.53 -28.56
C VAL A 179 30.95 3.66 -29.79
N ASN A 180 30.23 2.55 -29.97
CA ASN A 180 30.33 1.74 -31.19
C ASN A 180 29.92 2.53 -32.45
N TYR A 181 28.81 3.30 -32.34
CA TYR A 181 28.32 4.15 -33.42
C TYR A 181 29.34 5.22 -33.77
N TYR A 182 29.90 5.92 -32.78
CA TYR A 182 30.99 6.86 -32.95
C TYR A 182 32.17 6.27 -33.75
N ASN A 183 32.67 5.10 -33.29
CA ASN A 183 33.80 4.44 -33.91
C ASN A 183 33.51 4.00 -35.36
N SER A 184 32.34 3.37 -35.59
CA SER A 184 31.92 2.92 -36.91
C SER A 184 31.82 4.09 -37.92
N ILE A 185 31.25 5.22 -37.48
CA ILE A 185 31.16 6.41 -38.35
C ILE A 185 32.53 7.00 -38.61
N LYS A 186 33.42 7.06 -37.60
CA LYS A 186 34.79 7.58 -37.77
C LYS A 186 35.53 6.78 -38.84
N GLN A 187 35.52 5.46 -38.73
CA GLN A 187 36.16 4.57 -39.71
C GLN A 187 35.59 4.77 -41.12
N ASN A 188 34.27 4.71 -41.24
CA ASN A 188 33.58 4.83 -42.53
C ASN A 188 33.86 6.20 -43.19
N LEU A 189 33.92 7.28 -42.40
CA LEU A 189 34.19 8.62 -42.90
C LEU A 189 35.62 8.75 -43.41
N LEU A 190 36.61 8.18 -42.71
CA LEU A 190 38.00 8.21 -43.11
C LEU A 190 38.28 7.32 -44.34
N GLU A 191 37.64 6.15 -44.43
CA GLU A 191 37.74 5.26 -45.57
C GLU A 191 37.18 5.90 -46.86
N ASN A 192 36.01 6.56 -46.77
CA ASN A 192 35.37 7.21 -47.91
C ASN A 192 35.94 8.57 -48.28
N HIS A 193 36.69 9.23 -47.37
CA HIS A 193 37.30 10.53 -47.57
C HIS A 193 38.76 10.54 -47.13
N PRO A 194 39.69 9.85 -47.81
CA PRO A 194 41.07 9.69 -47.41
C PRO A 194 41.88 11.02 -47.25
N LYS A 195 41.40 12.07 -47.91
CA LYS A 195 42.02 13.43 -47.81
C LYS A 195 41.49 14.27 -46.68
N MET A 196 40.49 13.77 -45.90
CA MET A 196 39.92 14.51 -44.79
C MET A 196 40.89 14.50 -43.61
N LYS A 197 41.13 15.71 -43.06
CA LYS A 197 41.92 15.81 -41.82
C LYS A 197 41.19 15.12 -40.67
N GLU A 198 41.90 14.36 -39.85
CA GLU A 198 41.33 13.61 -38.75
C GLU A 198 40.48 14.45 -37.80
N GLN A 199 40.93 15.67 -37.44
CA GLN A 199 40.20 16.61 -36.61
C GLN A 199 38.84 17.03 -37.22
N ALA A 200 38.76 17.18 -38.54
CA ALA A 200 37.53 17.52 -39.22
C ALA A 200 36.54 16.30 -39.25
N ALA A 201 37.08 15.10 -39.41
CA ALA A 201 36.32 13.86 -39.28
C ALA A 201 35.76 13.70 -37.87
N GLU A 202 36.60 13.91 -36.87
CA GLU A 202 36.21 13.77 -35.44
C GLU A 202 35.09 14.74 -35.05
N LYS A 203 35.14 16.00 -35.47
CA LYS A 203 34.08 16.98 -35.25
C LYS A 203 32.74 16.52 -35.84
N LYS A 204 32.75 16.02 -37.09
CA LYS A 204 31.54 15.53 -37.76
C LYS A 204 30.96 14.27 -37.08
N VAL A 205 31.82 13.36 -36.63
CA VAL A 205 31.42 12.14 -35.95
C VAL A 205 30.85 12.45 -34.59
N LEU A 206 31.44 13.40 -33.84
CA LEU A 206 30.96 13.82 -32.54
C LEU A 206 29.55 14.42 -32.63
N GLU A 207 29.27 15.27 -33.64
CA GLU A 207 27.92 15.82 -33.83
C GLU A 207 26.87 14.72 -34.09
N LYS A 208 27.21 13.68 -34.88
CA LYS A 208 26.30 12.52 -35.11
C LYS A 208 26.13 11.71 -33.85
N ALA A 209 27.17 11.47 -33.06
CA ALA A 209 27.13 10.78 -31.79
C ALA A 209 26.27 11.53 -30.75
N LYS A 210 26.34 12.86 -30.69
CA LYS A 210 25.47 13.70 -29.85
C LYS A 210 24.01 13.56 -30.23
N GLN A 211 23.66 13.60 -31.52
CA GLN A 211 22.28 13.41 -31.96
C GLN A 211 21.78 12.02 -31.62
N TYR A 212 22.61 11.00 -31.78
CA TYR A 212 22.24 9.62 -31.38
C TYR A 212 22.05 9.51 -29.86
N ALA A 213 22.90 10.15 -29.06
CA ALA A 213 22.76 10.19 -27.61
C ALA A 213 21.45 10.88 -27.18
N LYS A 214 21.04 11.96 -27.86
CA LYS A 214 19.77 12.64 -27.61
C LYS A 214 18.59 11.69 -27.80
N ASN A 215 18.53 11.01 -28.93
CA ASN A 215 17.45 10.06 -29.20
C ASN A 215 17.42 8.90 -28.18
N GLN A 216 18.60 8.47 -27.71
CA GLN A 216 18.71 7.46 -26.66
C GLN A 216 18.22 7.96 -25.29
N LYS A 217 18.47 9.25 -24.94
CA LYS A 217 17.94 9.87 -23.72
C LYS A 217 16.41 9.92 -23.74
N GLU A 218 15.83 10.37 -24.86
CA GLU A 218 14.39 10.43 -25.08
C GLU A 218 13.74 9.03 -24.88
N TYR A 219 14.31 8.02 -25.54
CA TYR A 219 13.85 6.65 -25.36
C TYR A 219 13.98 6.14 -23.92
N ARG A 220 15.07 6.48 -23.23
CA ARG A 220 15.27 6.11 -21.83
C ARG A 220 14.27 6.82 -20.90
N ALA A 221 14.03 8.11 -21.11
CA ALA A 221 13.05 8.88 -20.36
C ALA A 221 11.65 8.27 -20.48
N MET A 222 11.23 8.00 -21.72
CA MET A 222 9.97 7.31 -22.00
C MET A 222 9.86 5.96 -21.26
N THR A 223 10.92 5.16 -21.31
CA THR A 223 10.97 3.83 -20.70
C THR A 223 10.83 3.91 -19.18
N ILE A 224 11.57 4.82 -18.53
CA ILE A 224 11.51 5.02 -17.08
C ILE A 224 10.15 5.58 -16.69
N ALA A 225 9.70 6.64 -17.32
CA ALA A 225 8.42 7.27 -17.00
C ALA A 225 7.26 6.26 -17.06
N ARG A 226 7.17 5.51 -18.15
CA ARG A 226 6.15 4.47 -18.32
C ARG A 226 6.21 3.40 -17.22
N THR A 227 7.41 2.90 -16.92
CA THR A 227 7.57 1.83 -15.92
C THR A 227 7.19 2.31 -14.54
N GLU A 228 7.64 3.51 -14.15
CA GLU A 228 7.38 4.07 -12.83
C GLU A 228 5.91 4.45 -12.61
N LEU A 229 5.29 5.04 -13.64
CA LEU A 229 3.87 5.42 -13.57
C LEU A 229 2.95 4.19 -13.60
N ALA A 230 3.26 3.19 -14.43
CA ALA A 230 2.50 1.93 -14.43
C ALA A 230 2.62 1.20 -13.08
N GLY A 231 3.81 1.23 -12.46
CA GLY A 231 4.02 0.68 -11.12
C GLY A 231 3.23 1.42 -10.06
N ALA A 232 3.20 2.75 -10.13
CA ALA A 232 2.45 3.57 -9.20
C ALA A 232 0.92 3.38 -9.36
N TYR A 233 0.43 3.31 -10.59
CA TYR A 233 -0.98 3.02 -10.89
C TYR A 233 -1.44 1.68 -10.28
N ASN A 234 -0.72 0.60 -10.58
CA ASN A 234 -1.05 -0.73 -10.05
C ASN A 234 -0.90 -0.79 -8.52
N ALA A 235 0.06 -0.06 -7.94
CA ALA A 235 0.19 0.07 -6.50
C ALA A 235 -1.01 0.82 -5.88
N GLY A 236 -1.51 1.86 -6.55
CA GLY A 236 -2.70 2.60 -6.12
C GLY A 236 -3.93 1.71 -6.02
N GLU A 237 -4.19 0.92 -7.05
CA GLU A 237 -5.28 -0.06 -7.04
C GLU A 237 -5.12 -1.08 -5.91
N PHE A 238 -3.90 -1.64 -5.72
CA PHE A 238 -3.62 -2.61 -4.67
C PHE A 238 -3.80 -2.03 -3.26
N TYR A 239 -3.22 -0.85 -2.98
CA TYR A 239 -3.32 -0.27 -1.65
C TYR A 239 -4.70 0.31 -1.35
N SER A 240 -5.44 0.77 -2.35
CA SER A 240 -6.85 1.16 -2.21
C SER A 240 -7.72 -0.04 -1.86
N MET A 241 -7.55 -1.17 -2.55
CA MET A 241 -8.21 -2.44 -2.22
C MET A 241 -7.92 -2.84 -0.78
N LYS A 242 -6.64 -2.76 -0.37
CA LYS A 242 -6.23 -3.14 0.99
C LYS A 242 -6.82 -2.21 2.06
N GLN A 243 -6.91 -0.91 1.81
CA GLN A 243 -7.58 0.03 2.69
C GLN A 243 -9.09 -0.25 2.78
N ALA A 244 -9.74 -0.48 1.64
CA ALA A 244 -11.16 -0.82 1.61
C ALA A 244 -11.49 -2.11 2.37
N GLN A 245 -10.62 -3.11 2.32
CA GLN A 245 -10.76 -4.33 3.12
C GLN A 245 -10.59 -4.07 4.62
N LYS A 246 -9.62 -3.23 4.97
CA LYS A 246 -9.41 -2.83 6.36
C LYS A 246 -10.62 -2.08 6.93
N ASP A 247 -11.24 -1.24 6.10
CA ASP A 247 -12.43 -0.47 6.45
C ASP A 247 -13.73 -1.31 6.38
N GLY A 248 -13.60 -2.64 6.10
CA GLY A 248 -14.75 -3.55 6.01
C GLY A 248 -15.66 -3.34 4.79
N LEU A 249 -15.22 -2.52 3.83
CA LEU A 249 -15.98 -2.13 2.63
C LEU A 249 -15.78 -3.08 1.44
N MET A 250 -14.81 -3.99 1.53
CA MET A 250 -14.50 -4.96 0.49
C MET A 250 -14.12 -6.30 1.12
N GLY A 251 -14.69 -7.38 0.61
CA GLY A 251 -14.38 -8.74 1.03
C GLY A 251 -13.03 -9.24 0.51
N LYS A 252 -12.79 -10.55 0.65
CA LYS A 252 -11.64 -11.19 0.01
C LYS A 252 -11.75 -11.05 -1.51
N VAL A 253 -10.62 -10.84 -2.16
CA VAL A 253 -10.56 -10.73 -3.61
C VAL A 253 -9.56 -11.71 -4.20
N LYS A 254 -9.85 -12.16 -5.40
CA LYS A 254 -8.85 -12.73 -6.31
C LYS A 254 -8.36 -11.65 -7.24
N LYS A 255 -7.12 -11.77 -7.67
CA LYS A 255 -6.52 -10.84 -8.63
C LYS A 255 -5.99 -11.57 -9.85
N TYR A 256 -6.17 -10.95 -10.99
CA TYR A 256 -5.85 -11.51 -12.30
C TYR A 256 -4.93 -10.59 -13.08
N VAL A 257 -3.94 -11.16 -13.76
CA VAL A 257 -3.11 -10.40 -14.69
C VAL A 257 -3.89 -10.14 -15.96
N ILE A 258 -4.01 -8.88 -16.33
CA ILE A 258 -4.60 -8.43 -17.61
C ILE A 258 -3.50 -7.83 -18.48
N THR A 259 -3.36 -8.31 -19.70
CA THR A 259 -2.45 -7.73 -20.69
C THR A 259 -3.18 -6.86 -21.70
N ALA A 260 -2.43 -6.11 -22.49
CA ALA A 260 -3.03 -5.29 -23.56
C ALA A 260 -3.66 -6.11 -24.70
N GLY A 261 -3.43 -7.44 -24.77
CA GLY A 261 -3.98 -8.34 -25.77
C GLY A 261 -3.55 -8.05 -27.22
N ASP A 262 -2.71 -7.03 -27.44
CA ASP A 262 -2.24 -6.64 -28.78
C ASP A 262 -0.95 -7.36 -29.21
N GLY A 263 -0.58 -7.24 -30.48
CA GLY A 263 0.62 -7.87 -31.03
C GLY A 263 1.96 -7.41 -30.42
N ARG A 264 1.93 -6.37 -29.56
CA ARG A 264 3.11 -5.83 -28.87
C ARG A 264 3.27 -6.39 -27.44
N VAL A 265 2.36 -7.25 -26.98
CA VAL A 265 2.52 -7.97 -25.71
C VAL A 265 3.70 -8.92 -25.84
N CYS A 266 4.67 -8.81 -24.95
CA CYS A 266 5.87 -9.67 -24.98
C CYS A 266 5.53 -11.11 -24.58
N LYS A 267 6.40 -12.06 -24.95
CA LYS A 267 6.17 -13.49 -24.67
C LYS A 267 5.90 -13.76 -23.21
N GLY A 268 6.73 -13.22 -22.30
CA GLY A 268 6.59 -13.46 -20.87
C GLY A 268 5.30 -12.88 -20.27
N CYS A 269 4.80 -11.74 -20.78
CA CYS A 269 3.49 -11.22 -20.37
C CYS A 269 2.33 -12.07 -20.87
N ARG A 270 2.45 -12.65 -22.07
CA ARG A 270 1.43 -13.61 -22.60
C ARG A 270 1.37 -14.90 -21.79
N GLU A 271 2.50 -15.33 -21.23
CA GLU A 271 2.56 -16.54 -20.39
C GLU A 271 1.86 -16.35 -19.02
N VAL A 272 1.71 -15.12 -18.56
CA VAL A 272 1.04 -14.79 -17.31
C VAL A 272 -0.34 -14.16 -17.51
N GLU A 273 -0.82 -14.04 -18.73
CA GLU A 273 -2.18 -13.57 -19.03
C GLU A 273 -3.20 -14.41 -18.30
N GLY A 274 -4.11 -13.76 -17.56
CA GLY A 274 -5.15 -14.44 -16.81
C GLY A 274 -4.65 -15.25 -15.60
N GLN A 275 -3.35 -15.16 -15.26
CA GLN A 275 -2.88 -15.80 -14.02
C GLN A 275 -3.62 -15.23 -12.84
N GLU A 276 -4.26 -16.14 -12.09
CA GLU A 276 -5.00 -15.86 -10.87
C GLU A 276 -4.14 -16.09 -9.63
N THR A 277 -4.27 -15.22 -8.63
CA THR A 277 -3.71 -15.43 -7.29
C THR A 277 -4.63 -14.83 -6.24
N ASP A 278 -4.44 -15.21 -4.99
CA ASP A 278 -5.09 -14.53 -3.87
C ASP A 278 -4.52 -13.11 -3.71
N GLN A 279 -5.28 -12.26 -3.05
CA GLN A 279 -5.03 -10.81 -2.96
C GLN A 279 -3.61 -10.41 -2.54
N TYR A 280 -2.97 -11.16 -1.65
CA TYR A 280 -1.64 -10.87 -1.11
C TYR A 280 -0.55 -11.79 -1.65
N ASP A 281 -0.89 -12.77 -2.47
CA ASP A 281 0.06 -13.69 -3.08
C ASP A 281 0.76 -13.05 -4.28
N TYR A 282 1.88 -13.63 -4.69
CA TYR A 282 2.69 -13.11 -5.77
C TYR A 282 2.39 -13.82 -7.09
N PHE A 283 2.29 -13.04 -8.16
CA PHE A 283 2.32 -13.57 -9.51
C PHE A 283 3.70 -14.13 -9.82
N LYS A 284 3.76 -15.34 -10.37
CA LYS A 284 5.00 -16.00 -10.78
C LYS A 284 5.28 -15.73 -12.26
N THR A 285 6.41 -15.10 -12.53
CA THR A 285 6.81 -14.73 -13.87
C THR A 285 8.23 -15.20 -14.18
N GLN A 286 8.63 -15.15 -15.45
CA GLN A 286 10.03 -15.43 -15.81
C GLN A 286 11.06 -14.44 -15.24
N TRP A 287 10.62 -13.29 -14.75
CA TRP A 287 11.48 -12.25 -14.14
C TRP A 287 11.50 -12.30 -12.60
N GLY A 288 10.73 -13.22 -12.00
CA GLY A 288 10.59 -13.37 -10.56
C GLY A 288 9.13 -13.33 -10.10
N GLU A 289 8.96 -13.08 -8.83
CA GLU A 289 7.66 -13.01 -8.17
C GLU A 289 7.29 -11.55 -7.90
N PHE A 290 6.07 -11.16 -8.29
CA PHE A 290 5.59 -9.78 -8.20
C PHE A 290 4.19 -9.72 -7.59
N LEU A 291 4.00 -8.77 -6.70
CA LEU A 291 2.69 -8.54 -6.10
C LEU A 291 1.68 -7.96 -7.10
N PHE A 292 2.17 -7.12 -8.02
CA PHE A 292 1.45 -6.50 -9.14
C PHE A 292 2.44 -6.05 -10.22
N PRO A 293 1.97 -5.74 -11.47
CA PRO A 293 2.83 -5.19 -12.52
C PRO A 293 3.42 -3.81 -12.13
N PRO A 294 4.51 -3.37 -12.77
CA PRO A 294 5.14 -3.94 -13.97
C PRO A 294 6.06 -5.12 -13.66
N PHE A 295 6.00 -6.16 -14.47
CA PHE A 295 6.86 -7.34 -14.33
C PHE A 295 8.24 -7.14 -14.97
N HIS A 296 8.35 -6.19 -15.88
CA HIS A 296 9.58 -5.81 -16.58
C HIS A 296 9.48 -4.35 -17.07
N THR A 297 10.59 -3.81 -17.53
CA THR A 297 10.67 -2.46 -18.10
C THR A 297 9.66 -2.27 -19.25
N SER A 298 8.92 -1.17 -19.22
CA SER A 298 7.84 -0.82 -20.17
C SER A 298 6.73 -1.89 -20.25
N CYS A 299 6.46 -2.63 -19.20
CA CYS A 299 5.31 -3.50 -19.08
C CYS A 299 4.01 -2.70 -19.20
N ARG A 300 3.00 -3.30 -19.88
CA ARG A 300 1.68 -2.69 -20.10
C ARG A 300 0.55 -3.52 -19.48
N CYS A 301 0.89 -4.37 -18.52
CA CYS A 301 -0.07 -5.17 -17.79
C CYS A 301 -0.70 -4.37 -16.66
N ALA A 302 -1.95 -4.67 -16.38
CA ALA A 302 -2.69 -4.22 -15.21
C ALA A 302 -3.15 -5.45 -14.39
N VAL A 303 -3.76 -5.20 -13.25
CA VAL A 303 -4.43 -6.21 -12.43
C VAL A 303 -5.91 -5.94 -12.44
N GLU A 304 -6.71 -6.96 -12.40
CA GLU A 304 -8.12 -6.89 -12.09
C GLU A 304 -8.38 -7.59 -10.76
N TYR A 305 -9.16 -6.94 -9.89
CA TYR A 305 -9.54 -7.45 -8.59
C TYR A 305 -11.01 -7.82 -8.62
N GLU A 306 -11.30 -9.10 -8.40
CA GLU A 306 -12.66 -9.62 -8.33
C GLU A 306 -12.94 -10.08 -6.91
N GLU A 307 -13.96 -9.48 -6.29
CA GLU A 307 -14.41 -9.99 -4.99
C GLU A 307 -14.93 -11.41 -5.17
N ILE A 308 -14.35 -12.29 -4.38
CA ILE A 308 -14.91 -13.61 -4.24
C ILE A 308 -16.26 -13.37 -3.55
N SER A 309 -17.37 -13.60 -4.25
CA SER A 309 -18.64 -13.81 -3.60
C SER A 309 -18.50 -15.13 -2.84
N GLU A 310 -17.80 -15.06 -1.71
CA GLU A 310 -18.06 -16.08 -0.71
C GLU A 310 -19.55 -15.88 -0.39
N THR A 311 -20.40 -16.82 -0.75
CA THR A 311 -21.34 -17.30 0.23
C THR A 311 -20.45 -17.61 1.42
N LEU A 312 -20.32 -16.65 2.35
CA LEU A 312 -19.52 -16.81 3.55
C LEU A 312 -20.08 -18.06 4.17
N GLU A 313 -19.40 -19.19 3.97
CA GLU A 313 -19.78 -20.41 4.67
C GLU A 313 -19.62 -20.05 6.12
N ALA A 314 -20.71 -20.16 6.86
CA ALA A 314 -20.68 -19.89 8.28
C ALA A 314 -19.51 -20.68 8.88
N PRO A 315 -18.74 -20.10 9.80
CA PRO A 315 -17.56 -20.76 10.35
C PRO A 315 -17.92 -22.16 10.84
N GLU A 316 -17.03 -23.13 10.62
CA GLU A 316 -17.25 -24.49 11.03
C GLU A 316 -17.23 -24.58 12.56
N ILE A 317 -18.43 -24.60 13.16
CA ILE A 317 -18.62 -24.71 14.60
C ILE A 317 -19.18 -26.09 14.89
N ASN A 318 -18.33 -26.97 15.40
CA ASN A 318 -18.67 -28.37 15.65
C ASN A 318 -19.47 -28.63 16.95
N ASP A 319 -19.47 -27.66 17.88
CA ASP A 319 -20.24 -27.79 19.12
C ASP A 319 -21.68 -27.28 18.93
N PRO A 320 -22.71 -28.09 19.21
CA PRO A 320 -24.11 -27.72 18.98
C PRO A 320 -24.59 -26.52 19.80
N LYS A 321 -24.07 -26.34 21.03
CA LYS A 321 -24.44 -25.20 21.89
C LYS A 321 -23.90 -23.90 21.34
N ILE A 322 -22.62 -23.92 20.95
CA ILE A 322 -21.96 -22.76 20.36
C ILE A 322 -22.57 -22.43 19.00
N LYS A 323 -22.88 -23.46 18.18
CA LYS A 323 -23.55 -23.26 16.89
C LYS A 323 -24.93 -22.62 17.05
N ALA A 324 -25.73 -23.09 18.01
CA ALA A 324 -27.04 -22.50 18.30
C ALA A 324 -26.93 -21.01 18.70
N SER A 325 -25.96 -20.70 19.57
CA SER A 325 -25.69 -19.31 19.98
C SER A 325 -25.19 -18.46 18.81
N TYR A 326 -24.35 -19.01 17.94
CA TYR A 326 -23.87 -18.32 16.72
C TYR A 326 -25.05 -18.01 15.78
N ASP A 327 -25.96 -18.98 15.57
CA ASP A 327 -27.10 -18.81 14.67
C ASP A 327 -28.11 -17.78 15.22
N GLU A 328 -28.34 -17.78 16.55
CA GLU A 328 -29.18 -16.79 17.21
C GLU A 328 -28.60 -15.36 17.05
N PHE A 329 -27.31 -15.19 17.28
CA PHE A 329 -26.66 -13.90 17.10
C PHE A 329 -26.64 -13.47 15.63
N THR A 330 -26.50 -14.41 14.69
CA THR A 330 -26.65 -14.15 13.25
C THR A 330 -28.03 -13.55 12.94
N GLN A 331 -29.09 -14.08 13.53
CA GLN A 331 -30.45 -13.55 13.34
C GLN A 331 -30.59 -12.14 13.90
N ILE A 332 -30.08 -11.87 15.11
CA ILE A 332 -30.07 -10.52 15.70
C ILE A 332 -29.37 -9.53 14.79
N LEU A 333 -28.21 -9.89 14.25
CA LEU A 333 -27.49 -9.05 13.34
C LEU A 333 -28.25 -8.80 12.01
N GLN A 334 -28.97 -9.80 11.49
CA GLN A 334 -29.78 -9.62 10.29
C GLN A 334 -30.92 -8.61 10.49
N GLU A 335 -31.52 -8.60 11.67
CA GLU A 335 -32.62 -7.72 12.06
C GLU A 335 -32.14 -6.33 12.54
N SER A 336 -30.84 -6.14 12.76
CA SER A 336 -30.26 -4.86 13.22
C SER A 336 -30.35 -3.77 12.15
N GLU A 337 -30.32 -2.50 12.59
CA GLU A 337 -30.35 -1.33 11.70
C GLU A 337 -29.27 -1.39 10.61
N ASP A 338 -29.58 -0.90 9.42
CA ASP A 338 -28.67 -0.85 8.28
C ASP A 338 -27.74 0.39 8.37
N ASN A 339 -26.91 0.43 9.40
CA ASN A 339 -25.85 1.41 9.57
C ASN A 339 -24.46 0.77 9.37
N GLU A 340 -23.43 1.60 9.23
CA GLU A 340 -22.06 1.14 8.93
C GLU A 340 -21.49 0.26 10.05
N PHE A 341 -21.72 0.62 11.29
CA PHE A 341 -21.28 -0.16 12.45
C PHE A 341 -21.86 -1.59 12.44
N ASN A 342 -23.17 -1.72 12.22
CA ASN A 342 -23.82 -3.03 12.15
C ASN A 342 -23.40 -3.83 10.92
N LYS A 343 -23.12 -3.19 9.77
CA LYS A 343 -22.54 -3.84 8.59
C LYS A 343 -21.18 -4.44 8.91
N ASN A 344 -20.31 -3.67 9.58
CA ASN A 344 -19.00 -4.16 10.01
C ASN A 344 -19.13 -5.33 10.99
N MET A 345 -20.04 -5.25 11.95
CA MET A 345 -20.28 -6.35 12.90
C MET A 345 -20.79 -7.62 12.19
N LYS A 346 -21.73 -7.49 11.24
CA LYS A 346 -22.22 -8.60 10.40
C LYS A 346 -21.08 -9.26 9.64
N PHE A 347 -20.26 -8.46 8.99
CA PHE A 347 -19.12 -8.94 8.22
C PHE A 347 -18.10 -9.66 9.10
N LEU A 348 -17.73 -9.08 10.25
CA LEU A 348 -16.80 -9.70 11.19
C LEU A 348 -17.36 -10.99 11.77
N HIS A 349 -18.65 -11.04 12.11
CA HIS A 349 -19.29 -12.25 12.59
C HIS A 349 -19.21 -13.41 11.58
N GLN A 350 -19.41 -13.12 10.30
CA GLN A 350 -19.36 -14.11 9.23
C GLN A 350 -17.93 -14.54 8.87
N THR A 351 -16.93 -13.68 9.11
CA THR A 351 -15.52 -13.91 8.72
C THR A 351 -14.61 -14.32 9.87
N THR A 352 -15.15 -14.42 11.09
CA THR A 352 -14.37 -14.85 12.27
C THR A 352 -14.32 -16.35 12.35
N GLU A 353 -13.12 -16.92 12.42
CA GLU A 353 -12.91 -18.33 12.77
C GLU A 353 -13.23 -18.59 14.24
N TYR A 354 -13.82 -19.75 14.54
CA TYR A 354 -14.12 -20.21 15.89
C TYR A 354 -13.33 -21.48 16.21
N GLN A 355 -12.51 -21.46 17.26
CA GLN A 355 -11.67 -22.58 17.66
C GLN A 355 -12.01 -23.08 19.06
N LEU A 356 -12.20 -24.41 19.20
CA LEU A 356 -12.39 -25.04 20.51
C LEU A 356 -11.09 -24.96 21.34
N ASP A 357 -11.17 -24.35 22.52
CA ASP A 357 -10.11 -24.35 23.52
C ASP A 357 -10.65 -24.70 24.91
N LYS A 358 -10.51 -25.96 25.29
CA LYS A 358 -11.01 -26.49 26.57
C LYS A 358 -10.29 -25.97 27.80
N THR A 359 -9.22 -25.19 27.62
CA THR A 359 -8.46 -24.59 28.72
C THR A 359 -8.99 -23.23 29.13
N LEU A 360 -9.88 -22.61 28.34
CA LEU A 360 -10.53 -21.38 28.70
C LEU A 360 -11.44 -21.57 29.92
N ASP A 361 -11.40 -20.59 30.82
CA ASP A 361 -12.33 -20.44 31.97
C ASP A 361 -13.54 -19.55 31.64
N VAL A 362 -13.59 -19.00 30.41
CA VAL A 362 -14.70 -18.22 29.84
C VAL A 362 -15.28 -18.90 28.60
N ALA A 363 -16.54 -18.55 28.26
CA ALA A 363 -17.24 -19.17 27.13
C ALA A 363 -16.62 -18.82 25.78
N PHE A 364 -16.25 -17.57 25.59
CA PHE A 364 -15.57 -17.05 24.40
C PHE A 364 -14.41 -16.13 24.81
N ALA A 365 -13.40 -16.04 23.95
CA ALA A 365 -12.29 -15.11 24.07
C ALA A 365 -11.69 -14.81 22.68
N TYR A 366 -11.57 -13.56 22.32
CA TYR A 366 -10.86 -13.15 21.10
C TYR A 366 -9.35 -13.28 21.27
N ASP A 367 -8.73 -14.10 20.44
CA ASP A 367 -7.27 -14.23 20.35
C ASP A 367 -6.73 -13.32 19.24
N ARG A 368 -6.23 -12.17 19.63
CA ARG A 368 -5.73 -11.15 18.69
C ARG A 368 -4.46 -11.58 17.93
N ASN A 369 -3.69 -12.56 18.42
CA ASN A 369 -2.49 -13.05 17.72
C ASN A 369 -2.86 -14.00 16.57
N LEU A 370 -3.96 -14.73 16.73
CA LEU A 370 -4.47 -15.68 15.75
C LEU A 370 -5.64 -15.10 14.92
N ASP A 371 -6.18 -13.94 15.30
CA ASP A 371 -7.35 -13.29 14.72
C ASP A 371 -8.58 -14.20 14.63
N LEU A 372 -8.88 -14.91 15.73
CA LEU A 372 -10.01 -15.84 15.84
C LEU A 372 -10.65 -15.77 17.24
N ILE A 373 -11.87 -16.30 17.35
CA ILE A 373 -12.54 -16.48 18.64
C ILE A 373 -12.33 -17.91 19.13
N LYS A 374 -11.71 -18.06 20.30
CA LYS A 374 -11.66 -19.32 21.04
C LYS A 374 -12.92 -19.50 21.85
N TYR A 375 -13.40 -20.74 21.96
CA TYR A 375 -14.59 -21.04 22.75
C TYR A 375 -14.45 -22.31 23.61
N ASN A 376 -15.13 -22.30 24.75
CA ASN A 376 -15.27 -23.48 25.63
C ASN A 376 -16.74 -23.64 26.04
N PRO A 377 -17.46 -24.68 25.53
CA PRO A 377 -18.86 -24.90 25.84
C PRO A 377 -19.08 -25.49 27.24
N ASN A 378 -18.00 -25.88 27.95
CA ASN A 378 -18.08 -26.59 29.24
C ASN A 378 -17.66 -25.70 30.41
N VAL A 379 -17.66 -24.38 30.24
CA VAL A 379 -17.36 -23.46 31.34
C VAL A 379 -18.43 -23.54 32.41
N ARG A 380 -18.00 -23.36 33.65
CA ARG A 380 -18.92 -23.34 34.79
C ARG A 380 -19.89 -22.15 34.64
N ASN A 381 -21.18 -22.42 34.84
CA ASN A 381 -22.25 -21.42 34.74
C ASN A 381 -22.51 -20.89 33.31
N TYR A 382 -22.18 -21.66 32.27
CA TYR A 382 -22.49 -21.32 30.87
C TYR A 382 -23.94 -20.83 30.68
N GLU A 383 -24.91 -21.46 31.36
CA GLU A 383 -26.35 -21.18 31.25
C GLU A 383 -26.76 -19.82 31.88
N PHE A 384 -25.88 -19.17 32.62
CA PHE A 384 -26.16 -17.87 33.23
C PHE A 384 -25.63 -16.69 32.41
N TYR A 385 -24.90 -16.95 31.31
CA TYR A 385 -24.38 -15.91 30.45
C TYR A 385 -25.35 -15.62 29.31
N ASP A 386 -25.55 -14.34 28.99
CA ASP A 386 -26.12 -13.92 27.72
C ASP A 386 -25.07 -14.14 26.62
N MET A 387 -25.18 -15.23 25.88
CA MET A 387 -24.20 -15.62 24.86
C MET A 387 -24.17 -14.66 23.68
N ASN A 388 -25.26 -13.98 23.37
CA ASN A 388 -25.30 -12.96 22.32
C ASN A 388 -24.46 -11.76 22.75
N TYR A 389 -24.57 -11.38 24.04
CA TYR A 389 -23.73 -10.30 24.59
C TYR A 389 -22.25 -10.68 24.56
N VAL A 390 -21.89 -11.89 25.01
CA VAL A 390 -20.49 -12.34 25.04
C VAL A 390 -19.91 -12.39 23.62
N GLN A 391 -20.67 -12.90 22.64
CA GLN A 391 -20.22 -12.91 21.24
C GLN A 391 -20.05 -11.50 20.68
N ALA A 392 -21.02 -10.62 20.93
CA ALA A 392 -20.92 -9.21 20.50
C ALA A 392 -19.71 -8.53 21.11
N HIS A 393 -19.40 -8.80 22.38
CA HIS A 393 -18.24 -8.27 23.09
C HIS A 393 -16.92 -8.75 22.45
N GLU A 394 -16.76 -10.06 22.24
CA GLU A 394 -15.52 -10.61 21.66
C GLU A 394 -15.31 -10.15 20.19
N LEU A 395 -16.38 -10.08 19.41
CA LEU A 395 -16.31 -9.51 18.05
C LEU A 395 -15.99 -8.02 18.07
N SER A 396 -16.41 -7.30 19.10
CA SER A 396 -16.08 -5.88 19.24
C SER A 396 -14.61 -5.67 19.56
N HIS A 397 -13.95 -6.58 20.28
CA HIS A 397 -12.49 -6.56 20.40
C HIS A 397 -11.80 -6.72 19.05
N ARG A 398 -12.28 -7.65 18.21
CA ARG A 398 -11.79 -7.80 16.84
C ARG A 398 -12.02 -6.54 16.02
N MET A 399 -13.20 -5.97 16.13
CA MET A 399 -13.59 -4.75 15.41
C MET A 399 -12.74 -3.54 15.83
N ASP A 400 -12.48 -3.39 17.14
CA ASP A 400 -11.61 -2.34 17.66
C ASP A 400 -10.16 -2.49 17.17
N GLU A 401 -9.62 -3.72 17.15
CA GLU A 401 -8.27 -3.99 16.68
C GLU A 401 -8.10 -3.68 15.18
N LEU A 402 -9.11 -4.00 14.36
CA LEU A 402 -9.05 -3.88 12.92
C LEU A 402 -9.45 -2.50 12.39
N LEU A 403 -10.47 -1.86 12.99
CA LEU A 403 -11.12 -0.68 12.41
C LEU A 403 -10.97 0.59 13.25
N TYR A 404 -11.31 0.54 14.54
CA TYR A 404 -11.50 1.76 15.32
C TYR A 404 -10.28 2.18 16.15
N ARG A 405 -9.51 1.22 16.68
CA ARG A 405 -8.32 1.45 17.51
C ARG A 405 -8.59 2.48 18.60
N SER A 406 -9.61 2.22 19.40
CA SER A 406 -10.11 3.12 20.46
C SER A 406 -9.01 3.69 21.36
N TRP A 407 -7.94 2.92 21.59
CA TRP A 407 -6.76 3.32 22.38
C TRP A 407 -5.84 4.34 21.68
N GLU A 408 -6.11 4.71 20.43
CA GLU A 408 -5.41 5.76 19.68
C GLU A 408 -6.29 7.00 19.44
N ASN A 409 -7.60 6.91 19.72
CA ASN A 409 -8.52 8.02 19.53
C ASN A 409 -8.45 9.00 20.69
N GLU A 410 -7.90 10.19 20.45
CA GLU A 410 -7.67 11.20 21.50
C GLU A 410 -8.95 11.64 22.23
N LYS A 411 -10.09 11.74 21.52
CA LYS A 411 -11.37 12.14 22.14
C LYS A 411 -11.89 11.05 23.06
N PHE A 412 -11.88 9.80 22.59
CA PHE A 412 -12.31 8.65 23.38
C PHE A 412 -11.43 8.45 24.63
N ILE A 413 -10.11 8.47 24.46
CA ILE A 413 -9.14 8.41 25.57
C ILE A 413 -9.42 9.48 26.60
N LYS A 414 -9.59 10.73 26.16
CA LYS A 414 -9.85 11.86 27.05
C LYS A 414 -11.15 11.70 27.84
N ALA A 415 -12.22 11.24 27.19
CA ALA A 415 -13.50 10.99 27.84
C ALA A 415 -13.38 9.89 28.91
N VAL A 416 -12.69 8.79 28.60
CA VAL A 416 -12.41 7.69 29.55
C VAL A 416 -11.58 8.19 30.74
N GLU A 417 -10.49 8.92 30.52
CA GLU A 417 -9.63 9.42 31.59
C GLU A 417 -10.34 10.48 32.48
N ASN A 418 -11.19 11.31 31.90
CA ASN A 418 -12.00 12.27 32.66
C ASN A 418 -12.97 11.52 33.57
N THR A 419 -13.69 10.54 33.04
CA THR A 419 -14.66 9.74 33.81
C THR A 419 -13.96 8.93 34.90
N SER A 420 -12.80 8.33 34.62
CA SER A 420 -11.98 7.61 35.62
C SER A 420 -11.61 8.46 36.81
N LYS A 421 -11.41 9.77 36.65
CA LYS A 421 -11.09 10.69 37.77
C LYS A 421 -12.26 10.95 38.72
N ILE A 422 -13.48 10.89 38.20
CA ILE A 422 -14.68 11.25 38.96
C ILE A 422 -15.49 10.04 39.45
N ILE A 423 -15.20 8.84 38.92
CA ILE A 423 -15.98 7.62 39.18
C ILE A 423 -16.14 7.32 40.67
N TYR A 424 -15.12 7.60 41.47
CA TYR A 424 -15.12 7.39 42.95
C TYR A 424 -16.14 8.27 43.66
N ASN A 425 -16.57 9.39 43.09
CA ASN A 425 -17.64 10.23 43.63
C ASN A 425 -19.01 9.54 43.56
N TYR A 426 -19.14 8.50 42.74
CA TYR A 426 -20.36 7.74 42.51
C TYR A 426 -20.30 6.31 43.06
N GLU A 427 -19.33 6.00 43.90
CA GLU A 427 -19.13 4.64 44.43
C GLU A 427 -20.36 4.10 45.15
N LYS A 428 -21.10 4.98 45.87
CA LYS A 428 -22.31 4.59 46.57
C LYS A 428 -23.42 4.24 45.62
N GLU A 429 -23.66 5.05 44.60
CA GLU A 429 -24.67 4.81 43.56
C GLU A 429 -24.34 3.56 42.78
N ILE A 430 -23.09 3.36 42.39
CA ILE A 430 -22.61 2.17 41.68
C ILE A 430 -22.83 0.93 42.56
N LYS A 431 -22.50 1.00 43.81
CA LYS A 431 -22.73 -0.11 44.77
C LYS A 431 -24.20 -0.44 44.93
N GLU A 432 -25.10 0.58 44.93
CA GLU A 432 -26.55 0.36 44.99
C GLU A 432 -27.08 -0.31 43.73
N TRP A 433 -26.56 0.03 42.56
CA TRP A 433 -26.94 -0.63 41.28
C TRP A 433 -26.57 -2.10 41.21
N PHE A 434 -25.40 -2.48 41.70
CA PHE A 434 -24.91 -3.88 41.74
C PHE A 434 -25.28 -4.62 43.04
N SER A 435 -26.06 -4.02 43.93
CA SER A 435 -26.58 -4.73 45.12
C SER A 435 -27.64 -5.75 44.75
N ILE A 436 -27.73 -6.83 45.52
CA ILE A 436 -28.76 -7.86 45.36
C ILE A 436 -30.13 -7.22 45.64
N LYS A 437 -30.98 -7.10 44.61
CA LYS A 437 -32.41 -6.80 44.78
C LYS A 437 -33.22 -8.10 44.56
N ASP A 438 -34.00 -8.49 45.55
CA ASP A 438 -34.93 -9.64 45.50
C ASP A 438 -34.31 -10.99 45.16
N GLY A 439 -33.06 -11.25 45.56
CA GLY A 439 -32.37 -12.54 45.31
C GLY A 439 -31.90 -12.75 43.88
N LYS A 440 -32.02 -11.76 42.98
CA LYS A 440 -31.46 -11.78 41.65
C LYS A 440 -30.31 -10.79 41.62
N TYR A 441 -29.15 -11.26 41.17
CA TYR A 441 -28.06 -10.34 40.78
C TYR A 441 -28.57 -9.47 39.62
N PHE A 442 -28.40 -8.18 39.77
CA PHE A 442 -28.53 -7.28 38.63
C PHE A 442 -27.26 -7.44 37.80
N ASP A 443 -27.27 -8.54 37.03
CA ASP A 443 -26.06 -8.94 36.30
C ASP A 443 -26.05 -8.20 34.95
N ASP A 444 -25.62 -6.96 34.99
CA ASP A 444 -25.22 -6.26 33.79
C ASP A 444 -23.70 -6.42 33.63
N ILE A 445 -23.31 -7.54 33.03
CA ILE A 445 -21.91 -7.93 32.87
C ILE A 445 -21.12 -6.79 32.20
N GLY A 446 -21.69 -6.13 31.19
CA GLY A 446 -21.04 -5.07 30.45
C GLY A 446 -20.76 -3.82 31.29
N LEU A 447 -21.74 -3.38 32.09
CA LEU A 447 -21.54 -2.23 32.97
C LEU A 447 -20.54 -2.54 34.09
N SER A 448 -20.56 -3.76 34.61
CA SER A 448 -19.57 -4.21 35.62
C SER A 448 -18.16 -4.10 35.08
N ASP A 449 -17.91 -4.53 33.85
CA ASP A 449 -16.59 -4.47 33.22
C ASP A 449 -16.20 -3.03 32.85
N ILE A 450 -17.13 -2.20 32.40
CA ILE A 450 -16.87 -0.76 32.17
C ILE A 450 -16.41 -0.07 33.46
N PHE A 451 -17.12 -0.28 34.59
CA PHE A 451 -16.75 0.31 35.86
C PHE A 451 -15.47 -0.29 36.44
N SER A 452 -15.23 -1.58 36.23
CA SER A 452 -13.95 -2.22 36.58
C SER A 452 -12.80 -1.60 35.80
N ALA A 453 -12.96 -1.38 34.48
CA ALA A 453 -11.98 -0.73 33.63
C ALA A 453 -11.70 0.72 34.08
N LEU A 454 -12.76 1.51 34.32
CA LEU A 454 -12.65 2.90 34.77
C LEU A 454 -11.94 3.03 36.12
N SER A 455 -12.21 2.11 37.05
CA SER A 455 -11.55 2.06 38.39
C SER A 455 -10.22 1.29 38.38
N ARG A 456 -9.82 0.74 37.21
CA ARG A 456 -8.62 -0.11 37.07
C ARG A 456 -8.61 -1.27 38.05
N GLY A 457 -9.79 -1.85 38.31
CA GLY A 457 -10.02 -2.97 39.22
C GLY A 457 -10.12 -2.61 40.69
N ASP A 458 -10.09 -1.34 41.07
CA ASP A 458 -10.20 -0.93 42.50
C ASP A 458 -11.61 -1.17 43.05
N MET A 459 -12.63 -1.15 42.19
CA MET A 459 -14.02 -1.40 42.55
C MET A 459 -14.46 -2.86 42.37
N ASN A 460 -13.58 -3.79 42.03
CA ASN A 460 -13.93 -5.19 41.76
C ASN A 460 -14.64 -5.91 42.89
N ASN A 461 -14.41 -5.47 44.13
CA ASN A 461 -15.07 -6.01 45.32
C ASN A 461 -16.59 -5.70 45.38
N ILE A 462 -17.06 -4.72 44.62
CA ILE A 462 -18.47 -4.32 44.56
C ILE A 462 -19.11 -4.63 43.17
N LEU A 463 -18.28 -4.94 42.17
CA LEU A 463 -18.71 -5.12 40.77
C LEU A 463 -18.74 -6.57 40.32
N ASN A 464 -18.30 -7.55 41.10
CA ASN A 464 -18.03 -8.91 40.62
C ASN A 464 -17.11 -8.94 39.37
N GLY A 465 -16.21 -7.96 39.25
CA GLY A 465 -15.32 -7.79 38.12
C GLY A 465 -14.42 -8.99 37.88
N LYS A 466 -14.30 -9.42 36.64
CA LYS A 466 -13.58 -10.64 36.24
C LYS A 466 -12.09 -10.42 36.02
N HIS A 467 -11.70 -9.19 35.64
CA HIS A 467 -10.30 -8.88 35.37
C HIS A 467 -9.54 -8.50 36.64
N GLU A 468 -8.44 -9.20 36.90
CA GLU A 468 -7.54 -8.88 37.99
C GLU A 468 -6.85 -7.50 37.79
N LYS A 469 -6.45 -6.84 38.89
CA LYS A 469 -5.71 -5.56 38.82
C LYS A 469 -4.49 -5.58 37.91
N GLY A 470 -3.87 -6.76 37.73
CA GLY A 470 -2.75 -6.97 36.82
C GLY A 470 -3.10 -6.71 35.34
N TYR A 471 -4.31 -6.99 34.92
CA TYR A 471 -4.81 -6.77 33.57
C TYR A 471 -4.84 -5.28 33.19
N TRP A 472 -5.20 -4.43 34.12
CA TRP A 472 -5.33 -2.99 33.95
C TRP A 472 -3.99 -2.22 33.97
N LYS A 473 -2.86 -2.91 34.18
CA LYS A 473 -1.52 -2.29 34.05
C LYS A 473 -1.19 -1.88 32.63
N LYS A 474 -1.78 -2.56 31.64
CA LYS A 474 -1.75 -2.11 30.24
C LYS A 474 -2.90 -1.14 30.04
N VAL A 475 -2.58 0.14 29.90
CA VAL A 475 -3.56 1.22 29.78
C VAL A 475 -4.50 1.01 28.58
N GLU A 476 -4.00 0.44 27.49
CA GLU A 476 -4.79 0.10 26.31
C GLU A 476 -5.98 -0.83 26.63
N ASN A 477 -5.81 -1.76 27.59
CA ASN A 477 -6.89 -2.69 27.95
C ASN A 477 -8.11 -1.96 28.51
N VAL A 478 -7.92 -0.82 29.20
CA VAL A 478 -9.02 0.00 29.70
C VAL A 478 -9.91 0.49 28.56
N TYR A 479 -9.30 1.03 27.52
CA TYR A 479 -10.04 1.56 26.37
C TYR A 479 -10.71 0.46 25.57
N LYS A 480 -10.01 -0.65 25.32
CA LYS A 480 -10.51 -1.81 24.57
C LYS A 480 -11.72 -2.44 25.25
N GLU A 481 -11.69 -2.65 26.57
CA GLU A 481 -12.81 -3.21 27.30
C GLU A 481 -14.02 -2.28 27.31
N ILE A 482 -13.80 -0.97 27.50
CA ILE A 482 -14.91 -0.01 27.46
C ILE A 482 -15.52 0.03 26.05
N PHE A 483 -14.70 0.06 25.00
CA PHE A 483 -15.17 0.02 23.63
C PHE A 483 -15.97 -1.25 23.34
N ALA A 484 -15.44 -2.43 23.69
CA ALA A 484 -16.08 -3.72 23.42
C ALA A 484 -17.44 -3.83 24.13
N ASN A 485 -17.54 -3.40 25.37
CA ASN A 485 -18.79 -3.41 26.12
C ASN A 485 -19.82 -2.40 25.58
N LEU A 486 -19.42 -1.20 25.21
CA LEU A 486 -20.31 -0.22 24.59
C LEU A 486 -20.82 -0.69 23.22
N SER A 487 -19.95 -1.33 22.45
CA SER A 487 -20.30 -1.91 21.14
C SER A 487 -21.29 -3.07 21.27
N ALA A 488 -21.13 -3.94 22.26
CA ALA A 488 -22.07 -5.02 22.53
C ALA A 488 -23.45 -4.49 22.97
N ILE A 489 -23.47 -3.46 23.81
CA ILE A 489 -24.71 -2.77 24.22
C ILE A 489 -25.42 -2.15 23.02
N ASP A 490 -24.68 -1.52 22.14
CA ASP A 490 -25.20 -0.82 20.94
C ASP A 490 -25.80 -1.81 19.93
N VAL A 491 -25.07 -2.87 19.59
CA VAL A 491 -25.48 -3.92 18.63
C VAL A 491 -26.73 -4.67 19.09
N LEU A 492 -26.84 -4.92 20.38
CA LEU A 492 -27.99 -5.64 20.97
C LEU A 492 -29.15 -4.71 21.32
N ASN A 493 -29.03 -3.43 21.01
CA ASN A 493 -30.04 -2.41 21.32
C ASN A 493 -30.46 -2.39 22.80
N CYS A 494 -29.48 -2.61 23.68
CA CYS A 494 -29.66 -2.67 25.12
C CYS A 494 -29.50 -1.29 25.78
N GLU A 495 -29.94 -0.20 25.15
CA GLU A 495 -29.77 1.16 25.65
C GLU A 495 -30.40 1.42 27.03
N SER A 496 -31.40 0.61 27.41
CA SER A 496 -31.98 0.66 28.76
C SER A 496 -30.95 0.30 29.85
N LYS A 497 -29.91 -0.46 29.51
CA LYS A 497 -28.80 -0.78 30.42
C LYS A 497 -27.90 0.44 30.69
N LEU A 498 -28.00 1.49 29.88
CA LEU A 498 -27.31 2.77 30.08
C LEU A 498 -28.09 3.76 30.97
N GLU A 499 -28.95 3.28 31.90
CA GLU A 499 -29.55 4.16 32.92
C GLU A 499 -28.48 4.91 33.74
N CYS A 500 -27.23 4.45 33.71
CA CYS A 500 -26.02 5.14 34.17
C CYS A 500 -25.60 6.34 33.28
N LYS A 501 -26.46 6.83 32.39
CA LYS A 501 -26.19 7.88 31.39
C LYS A 501 -25.55 9.16 31.97
N GLY A 502 -25.74 9.44 33.26
CA GLY A 502 -25.07 10.59 33.92
C GLY A 502 -23.56 10.43 33.97
N ILE A 503 -23.07 9.26 34.41
CA ILE A 503 -21.62 9.01 34.64
C ILE A 503 -20.92 8.68 33.31
N LEU A 504 -21.53 7.85 32.48
CA LEU A 504 -20.93 7.36 31.23
C LEU A 504 -21.21 8.25 30.01
N LYS A 505 -21.96 9.35 30.19
CA LYS A 505 -22.41 10.20 29.08
C LYS A 505 -21.28 10.70 28.19
N GLU A 506 -20.19 11.19 28.79
CA GLU A 506 -19.05 11.72 28.02
C GLU A 506 -18.38 10.62 27.19
N ILE A 507 -18.21 9.44 27.78
CA ILE A 507 -17.61 8.28 27.09
C ILE A 507 -18.52 7.81 25.96
N TYR A 508 -19.85 7.71 26.21
CA TYR A 508 -20.79 7.23 25.21
C TYR A 508 -20.88 8.18 24.00
N ILE A 509 -20.83 9.50 24.23
CA ILE A 509 -20.77 10.48 23.14
C ILE A 509 -19.49 10.29 22.34
N ALA A 510 -18.33 10.18 23.01
CA ALA A 510 -17.05 9.98 22.34
C ALA A 510 -16.99 8.64 21.57
N TYR A 511 -17.59 7.59 22.12
CA TYR A 511 -17.77 6.30 21.44
C TYR A 511 -18.64 6.44 20.18
N LYS A 512 -19.80 7.08 20.27
CA LYS A 512 -20.66 7.28 19.10
C LYS A 512 -19.98 8.12 18.00
N GLU A 513 -19.19 9.12 18.37
CA GLU A 513 -18.38 9.88 17.39
C GLU A 513 -17.25 9.05 16.76
N LEU A 514 -16.81 7.99 17.43
CA LEU A 514 -15.76 7.09 16.94
C LEU A 514 -16.32 6.06 15.93
N VAL A 515 -17.56 5.59 16.15
CA VAL A 515 -18.17 4.51 15.35
C VAL A 515 -19.09 4.99 14.21
N ILE A 516 -19.39 6.28 14.14
CA ILE A 516 -20.08 6.92 13.02
C ILE A 516 -19.07 7.37 11.97
#